data_903b6331876ca71bbf283797f8c5c2f7
#
_entry.id   903b6331876ca71bbf283797f8c5c2f7
#
_cell.length_a   1.000
_cell.length_b   1.000
_cell.length_c   1.000
_cell.angle_alpha   90.00
_cell.angle_beta   90.00
_cell.angle_gamma   90.00
#
_symmetry.space_group_name_H-M   'P 1'
#
loop_
_entity.id
_entity.type
_entity.pdbx_description
1 polymer ?
#
loop_
_entity_poly.entity_id
_entity_poly.type
_entity_poly.pdbx_seq_one_letter_code
_entity_poly.pdbx_strand_id
1 'polypeptide(L)'
;MTVSDDFQIRKENVVKFDVESGLLISDNIEDLCTDNEGRVWMGSQEGYVFLYNQKSKTVEDYSDVFTTSTEGVQDMMMDKTGHLWISTNKRIIEYDPKTGGQINYQAGQDIVVNSFTKHSCFESQAGEMFYGGNRGIAVFMPYKRLADKPEKIRTHIVDVKMGDESLLTGNLNERFNLLKRTLKLHAEDQNIEIDFSSLNYS
;
A
#
# COMPACT_ATOMS: atom_id res chain seq x y z
N MET A 1 41.94 30.11 -7.54
CA MET A 1 41.05 29.24 -6.78
C MET A 1 40.98 27.94 -7.58
N THR A 2 41.85 26.99 -7.24
CA THR A 2 41.96 25.70 -7.94
C THR A 2 40.80 24.82 -7.48
N VAL A 3 39.91 24.47 -8.40
CA VAL A 3 38.90 23.44 -8.18
C VAL A 3 39.67 22.14 -7.95
N SER A 4 39.52 21.54 -6.78
CA SER A 4 40.19 20.28 -6.45
C SER A 4 39.63 19.16 -7.32
N ASP A 5 40.54 18.30 -7.86
CA ASP A 5 40.25 17.12 -8.69
C ASP A 5 39.50 15.98 -7.96
N ASP A 6 38.89 16.26 -6.80
CA ASP A 6 38.33 15.25 -5.89
C ASP A 6 36.96 14.70 -6.31
N PHE A 7 36.41 15.12 -7.44
CA PHE A 7 35.11 14.64 -7.92
C PHE A 7 35.18 13.67 -9.10
N GLN A 8 36.32 13.04 -9.35
CA GLN A 8 36.39 12.03 -10.40
C GLN A 8 35.86 10.66 -9.89
N ILE A 9 34.87 10.14 -10.60
CA ILE A 9 34.43 8.75 -10.41
C ILE A 9 35.58 7.84 -10.85
N ARG A 10 36.18 7.14 -9.89
CA ARG A 10 37.21 6.13 -10.15
C ARG A 10 36.55 4.76 -10.17
N LYS A 11 36.95 3.89 -11.11
CA LYS A 11 36.39 2.54 -11.25
C LYS A 11 36.45 1.71 -9.95
N GLU A 12 37.51 1.90 -9.17
CA GLU A 12 37.71 1.25 -7.87
C GLU A 12 36.68 1.64 -6.80
N ASN A 13 35.97 2.77 -6.99
CA ASN A 13 34.95 3.29 -6.07
C ASN A 13 33.53 2.99 -6.55
N VAL A 14 33.39 2.30 -7.69
CA VAL A 14 32.06 1.91 -8.23
C VAL A 14 31.75 0.49 -7.80
N VAL A 15 30.66 0.33 -7.06
CA VAL A 15 30.08 -0.99 -6.75
C VAL A 15 28.88 -1.20 -7.64
N LYS A 16 28.86 -2.32 -8.35
CA LYS A 16 27.72 -2.71 -9.20
C LYS A 16 26.89 -3.73 -8.44
N PHE A 17 25.61 -3.51 -8.38
CA PHE A 17 24.60 -4.47 -7.92
C PHE A 17 23.84 -4.96 -9.14
N ASP A 18 23.81 -6.27 -9.34
CA ASP A 18 23.13 -6.91 -10.47
C ASP A 18 22.76 -8.35 -10.13
N VAL A 19 22.07 -8.99 -11.07
CA VAL A 19 21.69 -10.40 -11.00
C VAL A 19 22.93 -11.32 -11.00
N GLU A 20 23.98 -10.98 -11.75
CA GLU A 20 25.20 -11.77 -11.84
C GLU A 20 25.95 -11.83 -10.50
N SER A 21 25.91 -10.75 -9.71
CA SER A 21 26.47 -10.71 -8.36
C SER A 21 25.63 -11.48 -7.33
N GLY A 22 24.42 -11.91 -7.70
CA GLY A 22 23.45 -12.57 -6.82
C GLY A 22 22.82 -11.66 -5.77
N LEU A 23 22.99 -10.33 -5.89
CA LEU A 23 22.47 -9.35 -4.95
C LEU A 23 21.08 -8.84 -5.34
N LEU A 24 20.74 -8.91 -6.63
CA LEU A 24 19.43 -8.53 -7.15
C LEU A 24 18.80 -9.70 -7.92
N ILE A 25 17.48 -9.68 -8.04
CA ILE A 25 16.70 -10.61 -8.88
C ILE A 25 16.44 -10.00 -10.27
N SER A 26 16.50 -8.67 -10.37
CA SER A 26 16.32 -7.92 -11.62
C SER A 26 17.41 -6.88 -11.80
N ASP A 27 17.86 -6.70 -13.05
CA ASP A 27 18.80 -5.66 -13.47
C ASP A 27 18.08 -4.37 -13.91
N ASN A 28 16.75 -4.40 -14.06
CA ASN A 28 15.96 -3.27 -14.56
C ASN A 28 15.44 -2.41 -13.40
N ILE A 29 16.33 -1.71 -12.71
CA ILE A 29 15.94 -0.81 -11.62
C ILE A 29 15.32 0.45 -12.24
N GLU A 30 14.07 0.71 -11.84
CA GLU A 30 13.28 1.80 -12.38
C GLU A 30 13.42 3.08 -11.56
N ASP A 31 13.41 2.94 -10.23
CA ASP A 31 13.52 4.09 -9.36
C ASP A 31 14.20 3.78 -8.03
N LEU A 32 14.70 4.84 -7.36
CA LEU A 32 15.47 4.80 -6.14
C LEU A 32 15.03 5.93 -5.20
N CYS A 33 14.86 5.61 -3.92
CA CYS A 33 14.73 6.65 -2.90
C CYS A 33 15.53 6.29 -1.63
N THR A 34 15.84 7.29 -0.81
CA THR A 34 16.52 7.10 0.46
C THR A 34 15.56 7.27 1.62
N ASP A 35 15.73 6.44 2.65
CA ASP A 35 15.01 6.62 3.90
C ASP A 35 15.76 7.51 4.90
N ASN A 36 15.12 7.78 6.04
CA ASN A 36 15.68 8.63 7.09
C ASN A 36 16.89 8.02 7.80
N GLU A 37 17.18 6.73 7.58
CA GLU A 37 18.35 6.03 8.11
C GLU A 37 19.52 6.00 7.10
N GLY A 38 19.30 6.55 5.91
CA GLY A 38 20.26 6.59 4.82
C GLY A 38 20.37 5.26 4.07
N ARG A 39 19.37 4.36 4.21
CA ARG A 39 19.26 3.15 3.38
C ARG A 39 18.64 3.53 2.04
N VAL A 40 18.88 2.74 1.02
CA VAL A 40 18.38 2.99 -0.34
C VAL A 40 17.35 1.93 -0.70
N TRP A 41 16.14 2.38 -0.94
CA TRP A 41 15.09 1.56 -1.53
C TRP A 41 15.23 1.56 -3.04
N MET A 42 15.07 0.41 -3.67
CA MET A 42 15.20 0.22 -5.11
C MET A 42 13.99 -0.54 -5.63
N GLY A 43 13.34 -0.02 -6.65
CA GLY A 43 12.21 -0.63 -7.31
C GLY A 43 12.53 -1.03 -8.75
N SER A 44 12.13 -2.22 -9.18
CA SER A 44 12.37 -2.70 -10.54
C SER A 44 11.15 -2.59 -11.44
N GLN A 45 11.41 -2.63 -12.74
CA GLN A 45 10.36 -2.65 -13.76
C GLN A 45 9.47 -3.90 -13.67
N GLU A 46 10.00 -5.01 -13.17
CA GLU A 46 9.26 -6.26 -12.95
C GLU A 46 8.49 -6.26 -11.63
N GLY A 47 8.66 -5.23 -10.80
CA GLY A 47 7.97 -5.08 -9.52
C GLY A 47 8.72 -5.66 -8.32
N TYR A 48 9.99 -5.97 -8.43
CA TYR A 48 10.81 -6.30 -7.27
C TYR A 48 11.17 -5.05 -6.49
N VAL A 49 11.24 -5.18 -5.18
CA VAL A 49 11.62 -4.09 -4.27
C VAL A 49 12.74 -4.57 -3.35
N PHE A 50 13.82 -3.82 -3.32
CA PHE A 50 15.00 -4.13 -2.53
C PHE A 50 15.36 -2.99 -1.58
N LEU A 51 15.99 -3.32 -0.47
CA LEU A 51 16.55 -2.36 0.48
C LEU A 51 18.05 -2.56 0.62
N TYR A 52 18.82 -1.58 0.19
CA TYR A 52 20.27 -1.56 0.39
C TYR A 52 20.65 -0.80 1.65
N ASN A 53 21.35 -1.46 2.55
CA ASN A 53 21.93 -0.86 3.73
C ASN A 53 23.40 -0.50 3.46
N GLN A 54 23.71 0.79 3.40
CA GLN A 54 25.07 1.29 3.12
C GLN A 54 26.08 0.94 4.22
N LYS A 55 25.64 0.79 5.47
CA LYS A 55 26.52 0.50 6.61
C LYS A 55 26.96 -0.97 6.63
N SER A 56 26.01 -1.89 6.49
CA SER A 56 26.27 -3.33 6.48
C SER A 56 26.68 -3.85 5.10
N LYS A 57 26.50 -3.08 4.05
CA LYS A 57 26.71 -3.48 2.63
C LYS A 57 25.83 -4.67 2.20
N THR A 58 24.64 -4.77 2.77
CA THR A 58 23.69 -5.84 2.48
C THR A 58 22.53 -5.33 1.64
N VAL A 59 21.99 -6.19 0.78
CA VAL A 59 20.72 -5.99 0.07
C VAL A 59 19.72 -6.98 0.65
N GLU A 60 18.54 -6.49 0.99
CA GLU A 60 17.40 -7.27 1.46
C GLU A 60 16.30 -7.22 0.42
N ASP A 61 15.65 -8.36 0.17
CA ASP A 61 14.52 -8.47 -0.76
C ASP A 61 13.20 -8.25 -0.01
N TYR A 62 12.45 -7.24 -0.43
CA TYR A 62 11.14 -6.87 0.09
C TYR A 62 9.99 -7.18 -0.89
N SER A 63 10.27 -7.88 -1.98
CA SER A 63 9.30 -8.10 -3.05
C SER A 63 8.03 -8.82 -2.58
N ASP A 64 8.17 -9.78 -1.67
CA ASP A 64 7.03 -10.51 -1.08
C ASP A 64 6.15 -9.63 -0.19
N VAL A 65 6.73 -8.58 0.43
CA VAL A 65 5.99 -7.65 1.28
C VAL A 65 4.99 -6.84 0.46
N PHE A 66 5.41 -6.40 -0.72
CA PHE A 66 4.59 -5.49 -1.55
C PHE A 66 3.72 -6.21 -2.58
N THR A 67 4.03 -7.47 -2.90
CA THR A 67 3.29 -8.29 -3.90
C THR A 67 3.11 -7.56 -5.25
N THR A 68 4.16 -6.85 -5.67
CA THR A 68 4.17 -6.01 -6.88
C THR A 68 4.70 -6.71 -8.14
N SER A 69 5.07 -7.98 -8.04
CA SER A 69 5.75 -8.76 -9.10
C SER A 69 5.03 -8.83 -10.46
N THR A 70 3.79 -8.38 -10.53
CA THR A 70 3.01 -8.31 -11.79
C THR A 70 2.64 -6.89 -12.19
N GLU A 71 3.08 -5.88 -11.45
CA GLU A 71 2.60 -4.52 -11.63
C GLU A 71 3.69 -3.53 -12.07
N GLY A 72 4.95 -3.84 -11.81
CA GLY A 72 6.09 -2.98 -12.10
C GLY A 72 6.09 -1.67 -11.30
N VAL A 73 7.21 -1.37 -10.67
CA VAL A 73 7.38 -0.08 -9.98
C VAL A 73 7.44 1.04 -11.02
N GLN A 74 6.75 2.14 -10.78
CA GLN A 74 6.77 3.34 -11.62
C GLN A 74 7.58 4.46 -10.96
N ASP A 75 7.43 4.58 -9.62
CA ASP A 75 8.04 5.67 -8.87
C ASP A 75 8.09 5.32 -7.38
N MET A 76 9.08 5.85 -6.67
CA MET A 76 9.27 5.63 -5.23
C MET A 76 9.62 6.93 -4.52
N MET A 77 9.03 7.17 -3.36
CA MET A 77 9.31 8.35 -2.57
C MET A 77 9.21 8.06 -1.07
N MET A 78 10.12 8.64 -0.29
CA MET A 78 10.00 8.68 1.17
C MET A 78 9.39 10.02 1.57
N ASP A 79 8.28 9.96 2.31
CA ASP A 79 7.65 11.17 2.83
C ASP A 79 8.35 11.70 4.10
N LYS A 80 7.95 12.89 4.54
CA LYS A 80 8.52 13.54 5.73
C LYS A 80 8.25 12.80 7.03
N THR A 81 7.25 11.92 7.07
CA THR A 81 6.93 11.09 8.24
C THR A 81 7.75 9.80 8.28
N GLY A 82 8.40 9.47 7.18
CA GLY A 82 9.22 8.28 7.02
C GLY A 82 8.44 7.08 6.50
N HIS A 83 7.31 7.31 5.82
CA HIS A 83 6.61 6.28 5.07
C HIS A 83 7.17 6.20 3.64
N LEU A 84 7.36 4.99 3.18
CA LEU A 84 7.72 4.71 1.80
C LEU A 84 6.46 4.65 0.94
N TRP A 85 6.45 5.43 -0.13
CA TRP A 85 5.41 5.45 -1.12
C TRP A 85 5.92 4.83 -2.41
N ILE A 86 5.22 3.81 -2.89
CA ILE A 86 5.55 3.11 -4.13
C ILE A 86 4.34 3.21 -5.06
N SER A 87 4.51 3.79 -6.23
CA SER A 87 3.50 3.69 -7.27
C SER A 87 3.82 2.55 -8.24
N THR A 88 2.79 1.83 -8.61
CA THR A 88 2.82 0.84 -9.69
C THR A 88 1.93 1.35 -10.83
N ASN A 89 1.79 0.60 -11.90
CA ASN A 89 0.83 0.98 -12.95
C ASN A 89 -0.65 0.88 -12.51
N LYS A 90 -0.96 0.28 -11.35
CA LYS A 90 -2.34 0.01 -10.89
C LYS A 90 -2.69 0.65 -9.56
N ARG A 91 -1.73 0.90 -8.69
CA ARG A 91 -1.98 1.37 -7.32
C ARG A 91 -0.82 2.18 -6.77
N ILE A 92 -1.08 2.89 -5.69
CA ILE A 92 -0.06 3.44 -4.80
C ILE A 92 -0.06 2.61 -3.52
N ILE A 93 1.12 2.31 -3.01
CA ILE A 93 1.34 1.62 -1.75
C ILE A 93 1.99 2.61 -0.79
N GLU A 94 1.37 2.84 0.36
CA GLU A 94 1.96 3.51 1.51
C GLU A 94 2.47 2.43 2.47
N TYR A 95 3.73 2.47 2.84
CA TYR A 95 4.37 1.50 3.72
C TYR A 95 5.09 2.19 4.86
N ASP A 96 4.83 1.78 6.09
CA ASP A 96 5.58 2.21 7.26
C ASP A 96 6.72 1.22 7.56
N PRO A 97 7.99 1.58 7.30
CA PRO A 97 9.12 0.68 7.54
C PRO A 97 9.35 0.34 9.02
N LYS A 98 8.76 1.09 9.95
CA LYS A 98 8.91 0.87 11.40
C LYS A 98 7.96 -0.21 11.91
N THR A 99 6.74 -0.23 11.41
CA THR A 99 5.69 -1.15 11.87
C THR A 99 5.46 -2.30 10.90
N GLY A 100 5.90 -2.17 9.65
CA GLY A 100 5.59 -3.09 8.55
C GLY A 100 4.15 -2.97 8.04
N GLY A 101 3.40 -1.96 8.52
CA GLY A 101 2.04 -1.69 8.06
C GLY A 101 2.00 -1.12 6.65
N GLN A 102 1.00 -1.54 5.85
CA GLN A 102 0.82 -0.99 4.51
C GLN A 102 -0.63 -0.69 4.19
N ILE A 103 -0.84 0.32 3.34
CA ILE A 103 -2.14 0.70 2.78
C ILE A 103 -1.99 0.72 1.26
N ASN A 104 -2.99 0.19 0.56
CA ASN A 104 -3.02 0.17 -0.90
C ASN A 104 -4.16 1.04 -1.41
N TYR A 105 -3.85 1.96 -2.33
CA TYR A 105 -4.80 2.86 -2.99
C TYR A 105 -4.91 2.48 -4.45
N GLN A 106 -6.05 1.95 -4.86
CA GLN A 106 -6.27 1.45 -6.23
C GLN A 106 -6.53 2.60 -7.21
N ALA A 107 -5.86 2.57 -8.36
CA ALA A 107 -6.14 3.49 -9.45
C ALA A 107 -7.57 3.31 -9.96
N GLY A 108 -8.26 4.43 -10.19
CA GLY A 108 -9.65 4.43 -10.68
C GLY A 108 -10.72 4.10 -9.62
N GLN A 109 -10.34 3.74 -8.40
CA GLN A 109 -11.24 3.50 -7.27
C GLN A 109 -10.98 4.52 -6.15
N ASP A 110 -9.85 4.39 -5.46
CA ASP A 110 -9.47 5.29 -4.37
C ASP A 110 -8.84 6.58 -4.91
N ILE A 111 -8.22 6.50 -6.08
CA ILE A 111 -7.52 7.60 -6.73
C ILE A 111 -8.08 7.82 -8.14
N VAL A 112 -8.30 9.10 -8.49
CA VAL A 112 -9.03 9.52 -9.70
C VAL A 112 -8.32 9.18 -11.00
N VAL A 113 -7.00 8.90 -10.99
CA VAL A 113 -6.25 8.48 -12.17
C VAL A 113 -6.39 6.98 -12.41
N ASN A 114 -6.38 6.54 -13.66
CA ASN A 114 -6.59 5.13 -14.01
C ASN A 114 -5.30 4.32 -14.06
N SER A 115 -4.14 4.97 -14.19
CA SER A 115 -2.81 4.37 -14.12
C SER A 115 -1.78 5.44 -13.81
N PHE A 116 -0.69 5.07 -13.16
CA PHE A 116 0.39 5.98 -12.82
C PHE A 116 1.50 5.94 -13.86
N THR A 117 2.18 7.08 -14.02
CA THR A 117 3.25 7.26 -15.00
C THR A 117 4.58 7.29 -14.27
N LYS A 118 5.63 6.76 -14.90
CA LYS A 118 7.00 6.76 -14.37
C LYS A 118 7.49 8.18 -14.09
N HIS A 119 8.26 8.32 -13.00
CA HIS A 119 8.92 9.57 -12.59
C HIS A 119 7.97 10.77 -12.50
N SER A 120 6.78 10.54 -12.00
CA SER A 120 5.72 11.55 -11.92
C SER A 120 5.19 11.77 -10.52
N CYS A 121 5.89 11.32 -9.49
CA CYS A 121 5.54 11.63 -8.11
C CYS A 121 6.32 12.84 -7.59
N PHE A 122 5.69 13.59 -6.70
CA PHE A 122 6.27 14.76 -6.09
C PHE A 122 5.58 15.07 -4.76
N GLU A 123 6.35 15.43 -3.73
CA GLU A 123 5.83 15.99 -2.49
C GLU A 123 6.11 17.49 -2.44
N SER A 124 5.06 18.31 -2.27
CA SER A 124 5.19 19.77 -2.12
C SER A 124 5.79 20.15 -0.76
N GLN A 125 6.20 21.41 -0.62
CA GLN A 125 6.66 21.93 0.67
C GLN A 125 5.57 21.87 1.75
N ALA A 126 4.30 21.94 1.34
CA ALA A 126 3.14 21.83 2.21
C ALA A 126 2.81 20.37 2.60
N GLY A 127 3.51 19.38 2.02
CA GLY A 127 3.26 17.95 2.26
C GLY A 127 2.15 17.35 1.39
N GLU A 128 1.71 18.08 0.34
CA GLU A 128 0.80 17.51 -0.64
C GLU A 128 1.54 16.57 -1.57
N MET A 129 0.98 15.41 -1.79
CA MET A 129 1.50 14.40 -2.71
C MET A 129 0.85 14.56 -4.07
N PHE A 130 1.66 14.49 -5.11
CA PHE A 130 1.24 14.58 -6.50
C PHE A 130 1.66 13.32 -7.22
N TYR A 131 0.73 12.68 -7.91
CA TYR A 131 0.99 11.52 -8.75
C TYR A 131 0.41 11.73 -10.13
N GLY A 132 1.28 11.81 -11.14
CA GLY A 132 0.86 11.88 -12.53
C GLY A 132 0.37 10.53 -13.04
N GLY A 133 -0.63 10.58 -13.91
CA GLY A 133 -1.16 9.39 -14.55
C GLY A 133 -1.91 9.71 -15.83
N ASN A 134 -2.46 8.69 -16.47
CA ASN A 134 -3.34 8.94 -17.58
C ASN A 134 -4.62 9.64 -17.08
N ARG A 135 -5.05 10.69 -17.78
CA ARG A 135 -6.18 11.58 -17.47
C ARG A 135 -5.94 12.59 -16.35
N GLY A 136 -4.70 12.88 -15.99
CA GLY A 136 -4.42 13.97 -15.08
C GLY A 136 -3.49 13.64 -13.93
N ILE A 137 -3.67 14.35 -12.83
CA ILE A 137 -2.82 14.28 -11.65
C ILE A 137 -3.73 13.99 -10.44
N ALA A 138 -3.35 13.02 -9.63
CA ALA A 138 -3.91 12.82 -8.30
C ALA A 138 -3.15 13.72 -7.31
N VAL A 139 -3.87 14.45 -6.47
CA VAL A 139 -3.31 15.31 -5.43
C VAL A 139 -3.99 15.00 -4.11
N PHE A 140 -3.21 14.70 -3.07
CA PHE A 140 -3.76 14.42 -1.75
C PHE A 140 -2.76 14.76 -0.63
N MET A 141 -3.29 14.91 0.60
CA MET A 141 -2.50 15.15 1.82
C MET A 141 -2.45 13.87 2.66
N PRO A 142 -1.36 13.10 2.64
CA PRO A 142 -1.27 11.84 3.38
C PRO A 142 -1.52 12.02 4.89
N TYR A 143 -1.03 13.10 5.47
CA TYR A 143 -1.14 13.36 6.91
C TYR A 143 -2.57 13.59 7.42
N LYS A 144 -3.47 14.10 6.58
CA LYS A 144 -4.87 14.31 6.98
C LYS A 144 -5.62 12.99 7.15
N ARG A 145 -5.27 11.98 6.36
CA ARG A 145 -5.89 10.64 6.46
C ARG A 145 -5.37 9.83 7.66
N LEU A 146 -4.10 10.06 8.06
CA LEU A 146 -3.53 9.44 9.28
C LEU A 146 -4.05 10.12 10.56
N ALA A 147 -4.43 11.40 10.48
CA ALA A 147 -5.04 12.14 11.59
C ALA A 147 -6.56 11.92 11.69
N ASP A 148 -7.22 11.63 10.59
CA ASP A 148 -8.59 11.16 10.61
C ASP A 148 -8.55 9.74 11.18
N LYS A 149 -8.87 9.64 12.48
CA LYS A 149 -9.14 8.33 13.10
C LYS A 149 -10.04 7.60 12.12
N PRO A 150 -9.70 6.34 11.73
CA PRO A 150 -10.59 5.59 10.86
C PRO A 150 -11.97 5.73 11.48
N GLU A 151 -12.90 6.35 10.76
CA GLU A 151 -14.30 6.29 11.16
C GLU A 151 -14.55 4.82 11.45
N LYS A 152 -14.95 4.51 12.68
CA LYS A 152 -15.25 3.12 13.03
C LYS A 152 -16.31 2.69 12.04
N ILE A 153 -15.88 1.99 10.99
CA ILE A 153 -16.78 1.39 10.05
C ILE A 153 -17.69 0.50 10.87
N ARG A 154 -18.91 0.99 11.12
CA ARG A 154 -19.89 0.22 11.86
C ARG A 154 -20.46 -0.80 10.88
N THR A 155 -19.98 -2.01 10.98
CA THR A 155 -20.59 -3.13 10.28
C THR A 155 -21.92 -3.45 10.96
N HIS A 156 -22.99 -3.41 10.20
CA HIS A 156 -24.34 -3.78 10.65
C HIS A 156 -24.71 -5.13 10.05
N ILE A 157 -25.20 -6.02 10.88
CA ILE A 157 -25.85 -7.25 10.38
C ILE A 157 -27.14 -6.81 9.72
N VAL A 158 -27.29 -7.12 8.44
CA VAL A 158 -28.45 -6.77 7.63
C VAL A 158 -29.49 -7.87 7.68
N ASP A 159 -29.03 -9.11 7.63
CA ASP A 159 -29.89 -10.29 7.72
C ASP A 159 -29.15 -11.47 8.36
N VAL A 160 -29.93 -12.40 8.89
CA VAL A 160 -29.47 -13.73 9.29
C VAL A 160 -30.46 -14.72 8.71
N LYS A 161 -29.95 -15.68 7.94
CA LYS A 161 -30.74 -16.73 7.29
C LYS A 161 -30.36 -18.09 7.87
N MET A 162 -31.36 -18.94 8.01
CA MET A 162 -31.20 -20.34 8.41
C MET A 162 -32.05 -21.20 7.48
N GLY A 163 -31.42 -21.90 6.53
CA GLY A 163 -32.15 -22.52 5.43
C GLY A 163 -32.95 -21.51 4.63
N ASP A 164 -34.27 -21.68 4.52
CA ASP A 164 -35.18 -20.79 3.81
C ASP A 164 -35.76 -19.68 4.71
N GLU A 165 -35.41 -19.62 5.99
CA GLU A 165 -35.91 -18.63 6.96
C GLU A 165 -34.94 -17.45 7.07
N SER A 166 -35.44 -16.23 7.21
CA SER A 166 -34.68 -14.99 7.32
C SER A 166 -35.28 -14.07 8.38
N LEU A 167 -34.43 -13.26 9.05
CA LEU A 167 -34.88 -12.22 9.97
C LEU A 167 -35.63 -11.11 9.24
N LEU A 168 -35.22 -10.76 8.02
CA LEU A 168 -35.90 -9.73 7.22
C LEU A 168 -37.30 -10.15 6.78
N THR A 169 -37.51 -11.40 6.47
CA THR A 169 -38.84 -11.92 6.10
C THR A 169 -39.75 -12.19 7.30
N GLY A 170 -39.20 -12.09 8.52
CA GLY A 170 -39.97 -12.19 9.75
C GLY A 170 -40.13 -13.61 10.31
N ASN A 171 -39.71 -14.64 9.61
CA ASN A 171 -39.88 -16.03 10.04
C ASN A 171 -39.00 -16.41 11.25
N LEU A 172 -37.89 -15.67 11.48
CA LEU A 172 -37.00 -15.88 12.63
C LEU A 172 -37.25 -14.95 13.82
N ASN A 173 -38.26 -14.06 13.74
CA ASN A 173 -38.52 -13.05 14.77
C ASN A 173 -38.82 -13.63 16.15
N GLU A 174 -39.42 -14.81 16.24
CA GLU A 174 -39.69 -15.49 17.54
C GLU A 174 -38.43 -15.95 18.24
N ARG A 175 -37.37 -16.23 17.45
CA ARG A 175 -36.04 -16.66 17.96
C ARG A 175 -35.11 -15.48 18.27
N PHE A 176 -35.44 -14.28 17.77
CA PHE A 176 -34.60 -13.08 17.92
C PHE A 176 -35.07 -12.21 19.07
N ASN A 177 -34.19 -11.98 20.01
CA ASN A 177 -34.46 -11.03 21.11
C ASN A 177 -33.90 -9.65 20.76
N LEU A 178 -34.76 -8.72 20.39
CA LEU A 178 -34.42 -7.36 19.94
C LEU A 178 -33.70 -6.55 21.04
N LEU A 179 -34.10 -6.71 22.31
CA LEU A 179 -33.50 -5.99 23.43
C LEU A 179 -32.09 -6.46 23.75
N LYS A 180 -31.86 -7.76 23.65
CA LYS A 180 -30.55 -8.38 23.90
C LYS A 180 -29.69 -8.51 22.64
N ARG A 181 -30.25 -8.27 21.46
CA ARG A 181 -29.63 -8.48 20.14
C ARG A 181 -29.05 -9.88 20.03
N THR A 182 -29.80 -10.89 20.45
CA THR A 182 -29.38 -12.29 20.43
C THR A 182 -30.36 -13.13 19.64
N LEU A 183 -29.83 -14.04 18.83
CA LEU A 183 -30.58 -15.07 18.14
C LEU A 183 -30.35 -16.41 18.86
N LYS A 184 -31.43 -17.12 19.16
CA LYS A 184 -31.35 -18.49 19.72
C LYS A 184 -31.15 -19.50 18.60
N LEU A 185 -30.08 -20.25 18.68
CA LEU A 185 -29.80 -21.37 17.78
C LEU A 185 -30.13 -22.67 18.48
N HIS A 186 -30.62 -23.63 17.71
CA HIS A 186 -30.90 -24.99 18.14
C HIS A 186 -29.84 -25.92 17.55
N ALA A 187 -29.68 -27.10 18.13
CA ALA A 187 -28.63 -28.05 17.69
C ALA A 187 -28.83 -28.60 16.25
N GLU A 188 -30.07 -28.55 15.79
CA GLU A 188 -30.46 -28.95 14.42
C GLU A 188 -30.34 -27.86 13.37
N ASP A 189 -30.07 -26.61 13.77
CA ASP A 189 -29.91 -25.51 12.83
C ASP A 189 -28.64 -25.72 11.99
N GLN A 190 -28.79 -25.79 10.67
CA GLN A 190 -27.71 -25.96 9.70
C GLN A 190 -27.70 -24.80 8.72
N ASN A 191 -26.52 -24.52 8.13
CA ASN A 191 -26.35 -23.52 7.08
C ASN A 191 -26.82 -22.13 7.51
N ILE A 192 -26.13 -21.56 8.53
CA ILE A 192 -26.37 -20.20 8.97
C ILE A 192 -25.61 -19.25 8.06
N GLU A 193 -26.33 -18.33 7.39
CA GLU A 193 -25.77 -17.26 6.58
C GLU A 193 -26.00 -15.92 7.32
N ILE A 194 -24.97 -15.10 7.42
CA ILE A 194 -25.05 -13.78 8.05
C ILE A 194 -24.67 -12.74 7.01
N ASP A 195 -25.64 -11.93 6.60
CA ASP A 195 -25.43 -10.79 5.73
C ASP A 195 -25.08 -9.56 6.56
N PHE A 196 -24.01 -8.90 6.19
CA PHE A 196 -23.61 -7.64 6.83
C PHE A 196 -23.24 -6.58 5.81
N SER A 197 -23.48 -5.33 6.15
CA SER A 197 -23.12 -4.18 5.34
C SER A 197 -22.40 -3.14 6.19
N SER A 198 -21.40 -2.51 5.59
CA SER A 198 -20.81 -1.28 6.10
C SER A 198 -21.47 -0.11 5.35
N LEU A 199 -22.39 0.60 6.01
CA LEU A 199 -22.99 1.80 5.47
C LEU A 199 -21.96 2.94 5.57
N ASN A 200 -21.18 3.12 4.53
CA ASN A 200 -20.29 4.27 4.39
C ASN A 200 -20.91 5.18 3.32
N TYR A 201 -21.75 6.12 3.77
CA TYR A 201 -22.22 7.22 2.93
C TYR A 201 -21.23 8.37 3.08
N SER A 202 -20.20 8.40 2.23
CA SER A 202 -19.33 9.58 2.05
C SER A 202 -19.81 10.37 0.85
#